data_9b664f48a9e9aa90d45731f5f04044fd
#
_entry.id   9b664f48a9e9aa90d45731f5f04044fd
#
_cell.length_a   1.000
_cell.length_b   1.000
_cell.length_c   1.000
_cell.angle_alpha   90.00
_cell.angle_beta   90.00
_cell.angle_gamma   90.00
#
_symmetry.space_group_name_H-M   'P 1'
#
loop_
_entity.id
_entity.type
_entity.pdbx_description
1 polymer ?
#
loop_
_entity_poly.entity_id
_entity_poly.type
_entity_poly.pdbx_seq_one_letter_code
_entity_poly.pdbx_strand_id
1 'polypeptide(L)'
;YDGNPAQLKPARDALVASELASLSGGALKLAERARELAETDARLACHLAEFAMQAEPDNKAVHALRAEVYQRRREGETSLMAKGIFGSAANQSKQQLDSDQV
;
A
#
# COMPACT_ATOMS: atom_id res chain seq x y z
N TYR A 1 7.68 20.69 -9.58
CA TYR A 1 8.95 20.44 -8.86
C TYR A 1 8.89 21.06 -7.47
N ASP A 2 9.08 20.24 -6.47
CA ASP A 2 8.87 20.60 -5.05
C ASP A 2 10.18 20.91 -4.28
N GLY A 3 11.29 21.12 -4.99
CA GLY A 3 12.58 21.39 -4.39
C GLY A 3 13.44 20.15 -4.14
N ASN A 4 12.90 18.94 -4.36
CA ASN A 4 13.64 17.69 -4.20
C ASN A 4 14.25 17.29 -5.54
N PRO A 5 15.61 17.33 -5.72
CA PRO A 5 16.23 16.98 -6.99
C PRO A 5 15.89 15.60 -7.53
N ALA A 6 15.55 14.64 -6.66
CA ALA A 6 15.13 13.31 -7.09
C ALA A 6 13.85 13.35 -7.92
N GLN A 7 13.00 14.36 -7.74
CA GLN A 7 11.74 14.49 -8.46
C GLN A 7 11.93 15.01 -9.90
N LEU A 8 13.11 15.53 -10.25
CA LEU A 8 13.40 15.95 -11.62
C LEU A 8 13.54 14.75 -12.56
N LYS A 9 14.17 13.68 -12.08
CA LYS A 9 14.34 12.43 -12.84
C LYS A 9 14.12 11.27 -11.87
N PRO A 10 12.88 11.04 -11.46
CA PRO A 10 12.60 10.02 -10.44
C PRO A 10 12.85 8.61 -10.98
N ALA A 11 13.31 7.73 -10.11
CA ALA A 11 13.36 6.31 -10.39
C ALA A 11 11.93 5.76 -10.52
N ARG A 12 11.78 4.63 -11.21
CA ARG A 12 10.48 3.95 -11.29
C ARG A 12 10.01 3.58 -9.88
N ASP A 13 8.71 3.77 -9.62
CA ASP A 13 8.12 3.49 -8.32
C ASP A 13 8.41 2.08 -7.83
N ALA A 14 8.33 1.09 -8.73
CA ALA A 14 8.60 -0.30 -8.37
C ALA A 14 10.03 -0.52 -7.89
N LEU A 15 11.01 0.20 -8.45
CA LEU A 15 12.40 0.09 -8.02
C LEU A 15 12.60 0.70 -6.64
N VAL A 16 11.99 1.87 -6.40
CA VAL A 16 12.02 2.51 -5.07
C VAL A 16 11.35 1.60 -4.04
N ALA A 17 10.21 1.03 -4.40
CA ALA A 17 9.48 0.11 -3.53
C ALA A 17 10.32 -1.12 -3.18
N SER A 18 11.02 -1.70 -4.16
CA SER A 18 11.87 -2.87 -3.93
C SER A 18 13.01 -2.57 -2.97
N GLU A 19 13.62 -1.39 -3.09
CA GLU A 19 14.69 -0.98 -2.17
C GLU A 19 14.16 -0.77 -0.75
N LEU A 20 13.01 -0.10 -0.61
CA LEU A 20 12.39 0.10 0.69
C LEU A 20 12.02 -1.24 1.34
N ALA A 21 11.49 -2.18 0.56
CA ALA A 21 11.16 -3.50 1.04
C ALA A 21 12.43 -4.24 1.52
N SER A 22 13.51 -4.16 0.76
CA SER A 22 14.79 -4.77 1.12
C SER A 22 15.32 -4.21 2.44
N LEU A 23 15.28 -2.88 2.60
CA LEU A 23 15.74 -2.20 3.82
C LEU A 23 14.90 -2.54 5.05
N SER A 24 13.61 -2.82 4.86
CA SER A 24 12.69 -3.11 5.95
C SER A 24 12.61 -4.60 6.31
N GLY A 25 13.32 -5.46 5.59
CA GLY A 25 13.31 -6.90 5.83
C GLY A 25 12.33 -7.68 4.95
N GLY A 26 11.83 -7.06 3.89
CA GLY A 26 10.94 -7.67 2.90
C GLY A 26 9.60 -6.95 2.78
N ALA A 27 8.90 -7.20 1.67
CA ALA A 27 7.61 -6.55 1.40
C ALA A 27 6.58 -6.88 2.48
N LEU A 28 6.57 -8.09 3.01
CA LEU A 28 5.63 -8.46 4.07
C LEU A 28 5.87 -7.64 5.34
N LYS A 29 7.12 -7.44 5.72
CA LYS A 29 7.46 -6.61 6.89
C LYS A 29 6.99 -5.16 6.69
N LEU A 30 7.17 -4.65 5.49
CA LEU A 30 6.71 -3.30 5.15
C LEU A 30 5.18 -3.21 5.25
N ALA A 31 4.47 -4.21 4.75
CA ALA A 31 3.00 -4.27 4.82
C ALA A 31 2.51 -4.42 6.27
N GLU A 32 3.19 -5.21 7.09
CA GLU A 32 2.86 -5.36 8.51
C GLU A 32 3.02 -4.03 9.26
N ARG A 33 4.08 -3.27 8.95
CA ARG A 33 4.27 -1.94 9.53
C ARG A 33 3.16 -0.98 9.09
N ALA A 34 2.75 -1.07 7.81
CA ALA A 34 1.62 -0.28 7.31
C ALA A 34 0.35 -0.56 8.12
N ARG A 35 0.06 -1.81 8.39
CA ARG A 35 -1.12 -2.19 9.17
C ARG A 35 -1.06 -1.63 10.60
N GLU A 36 0.10 -1.70 11.24
CA GLU A 36 0.29 -1.11 12.57
C GLU A 36 0.02 0.39 12.55
N LEU A 37 0.55 1.10 11.55
CA LEU A 37 0.39 2.54 11.42
C LEU A 37 -1.04 2.96 11.05
N ALA A 38 -1.84 2.06 10.49
CA ALA A 38 -3.21 2.38 10.09
C ALA A 38 -4.07 2.87 11.26
N GLU A 39 -3.73 2.48 12.49
CA GLU A 39 -4.44 2.91 13.69
C GLU A 39 -4.11 4.34 14.11
N THR A 40 -2.90 4.81 13.82
CA THR A 40 -2.40 6.12 14.29
C THR A 40 -2.14 7.11 13.17
N ASP A 41 -1.75 6.64 11.99
CA ASP A 41 -1.48 7.49 10.82
C ASP A 41 -1.88 6.74 9.54
N ALA A 42 -3.16 6.79 9.24
CA ALA A 42 -3.72 6.07 8.09
C ALA A 42 -3.16 6.57 6.76
N ARG A 43 -2.80 7.85 6.67
CA ARG A 43 -2.22 8.41 5.43
C ARG A 43 -0.85 7.81 5.13
N LEU A 44 0.01 7.77 6.14
CA LEU A 44 1.33 7.15 6.02
C LEU A 44 1.20 5.66 5.75
N ALA A 45 0.28 4.99 6.44
CA ALA A 45 0.03 3.56 6.25
C ALA A 45 -0.31 3.23 4.79
N CYS A 46 -1.11 4.05 4.12
CA CYS A 46 -1.46 3.84 2.72
C CYS A 46 -0.22 3.88 1.81
N HIS A 47 0.70 4.81 2.05
CA HIS A 47 1.95 4.87 1.27
C HIS A 47 2.79 3.60 1.45
N LEU A 48 2.94 3.13 2.69
CA LEU A 48 3.73 1.93 2.96
C LEU A 48 3.08 0.68 2.37
N ALA A 49 1.75 0.57 2.46
CA ALA A 49 1.02 -0.55 1.87
C ALA A 49 1.19 -0.57 0.34
N GLU A 50 1.15 0.60 -0.30
CA GLU A 50 1.34 0.72 -1.73
C GLU A 50 2.75 0.31 -2.15
N PHE A 51 3.78 0.75 -1.42
CA PHE A 51 5.16 0.34 -1.69
C PHE A 51 5.34 -1.17 -1.52
N ALA A 52 4.73 -1.76 -0.49
CA ALA A 52 4.81 -3.21 -0.29
C ALA A 52 4.20 -3.97 -1.47
N MET A 53 3.04 -3.54 -1.96
CA MET A 53 2.38 -4.13 -3.10
C MET A 53 3.22 -3.97 -4.38
N GLN A 54 3.79 -2.79 -4.62
CA GLN A 54 4.63 -2.54 -5.79
C GLN A 54 5.90 -3.38 -5.78
N ALA A 55 6.46 -3.65 -4.59
CA ALA A 55 7.65 -4.49 -4.46
C ALA A 55 7.36 -5.96 -4.78
N GLU A 56 6.20 -6.46 -4.36
CA GLU A 56 5.79 -7.86 -4.57
C GLU A 56 4.31 -7.93 -4.92
N PRO A 57 3.94 -7.61 -6.18
CA PRO A 57 2.53 -7.48 -6.57
C PRO A 57 1.74 -8.80 -6.54
N ASP A 58 2.41 -9.95 -6.49
CA ASP A 58 1.75 -11.26 -6.44
C ASP A 58 1.75 -11.87 -5.04
N ASN A 59 2.28 -11.16 -4.03
CA ASN A 59 2.33 -11.67 -2.66
C ASN A 59 0.97 -11.54 -1.98
N LYS A 60 0.31 -12.68 -1.75
CA LYS A 60 -1.03 -12.74 -1.15
C LYS A 60 -1.09 -12.09 0.24
N ALA A 61 -0.08 -12.33 1.07
CA ALA A 61 -0.05 -11.77 2.43
C ALA A 61 0.03 -10.24 2.39
N VAL A 62 0.81 -9.69 1.45
CA VAL A 62 0.89 -8.23 1.23
C VAL A 62 -0.48 -7.68 0.80
N HIS A 63 -1.17 -8.35 -0.13
CA HIS A 63 -2.50 -7.91 -0.55
C HIS A 63 -3.53 -7.96 0.57
N ALA A 64 -3.46 -8.97 1.43
CA ALA A 64 -4.35 -9.06 2.58
C ALA A 64 -4.17 -7.86 3.52
N LEU A 65 -2.92 -7.51 3.82
CA LEU A 65 -2.61 -6.36 4.68
C LEU A 65 -2.96 -5.03 4.00
N ARG A 66 -2.70 -4.90 2.69
CA ARG A 66 -3.07 -3.71 1.92
C ARG A 66 -4.59 -3.50 1.96
N ALA A 67 -5.37 -4.56 1.78
CA ALA A 67 -6.83 -4.48 1.84
C ALA A 67 -7.29 -3.98 3.22
N GLU A 68 -6.69 -4.48 4.31
CA GLU A 68 -7.00 -4.02 5.66
C GLU A 68 -6.68 -2.54 5.86
N VAL A 69 -5.52 -2.08 5.38
CA VAL A 69 -5.11 -0.68 5.49
C VAL A 69 -6.09 0.24 4.78
N TYR A 70 -6.47 -0.09 3.54
CA TYR A 70 -7.40 0.75 2.78
C TYR A 70 -8.82 0.69 3.35
N GLN A 71 -9.24 -0.45 3.87
CA GLN A 71 -10.53 -0.55 4.52
C GLN A 71 -10.59 0.34 5.76
N ARG A 72 -9.53 0.37 6.55
CA ARG A 72 -9.42 1.23 7.71
C ARG A 72 -9.41 2.70 7.30
N ARG A 73 -8.68 3.04 6.24
CA ARG A 73 -8.66 4.41 5.70
C ARG A 73 -10.04 4.85 5.24
N ARG A 74 -10.79 3.98 4.58
CA ARG A 74 -12.15 4.25 4.14
C ARG A 74 -13.08 4.53 5.32
N GLU A 75 -12.97 3.76 6.39
CA GLU A 75 -13.78 3.92 7.59
C GLU A 75 -13.54 5.28 8.27
N GLY A 76 -12.32 5.79 8.23
CA GLY A 76 -11.98 7.08 8.80
C GLY A 76 -12.27 8.29 7.91
N GLU A 77 -12.75 8.06 6.68
CA GLU A 77 -12.96 9.13 5.70
C GLU A 77 -14.40 9.65 5.73
N THR A 78 -14.57 10.97 5.56
CA THR A 78 -15.89 11.59 5.53
C THR A 78 -16.37 11.93 4.11
N SER A 79 -15.47 11.96 3.12
CA SER A 79 -15.77 12.24 1.73
C SER A 79 -16.29 10.98 1.03
N LEU A 80 -17.45 11.06 0.36
CA LEU A 80 -17.98 9.93 -0.40
C LEU A 80 -17.04 9.51 -1.53
N MET A 81 -16.40 10.48 -2.19
CA MET A 81 -15.45 10.20 -3.27
C MET A 81 -14.24 9.45 -2.74
N ALA A 82 -13.64 9.92 -1.64
CA ALA A 82 -12.49 9.28 -1.04
C ALA A 82 -12.82 7.88 -0.54
N LYS A 83 -13.99 7.69 0.08
CA LYS A 83 -14.46 6.36 0.49
C LYS A 83 -14.54 5.40 -0.69
N GLY A 84 -15.03 5.87 -1.83
CA GLY A 84 -15.11 5.08 -3.06
C GLY A 84 -13.73 4.65 -3.55
N ILE A 85 -12.78 5.57 -3.58
CA ILE A 85 -11.41 5.31 -4.03
C ILE A 85 -10.72 4.28 -3.12
N PHE A 86 -10.79 4.48 -1.80
CA PHE A 86 -10.16 3.55 -0.86
C PHE A 86 -10.86 2.19 -0.82
N GLY A 87 -12.18 2.16 -0.97
CA GLY A 87 -12.94 0.92 -1.09
C GLY A 87 -12.57 0.14 -2.34
N SER A 88 -12.38 0.83 -3.47
CA SER A 88 -11.93 0.18 -4.72
C SER A 88 -10.53 -0.41 -4.59
N ALA A 89 -9.61 0.29 -3.92
CA ALA A 89 -8.25 -0.23 -3.69
C ALA A 89 -8.27 -1.48 -2.81
N ALA A 90 -9.09 -1.49 -1.75
CA ALA A 90 -9.24 -2.66 -0.89
C ALA A 90 -9.82 -3.84 -1.67
N ASN A 91 -10.85 -3.61 -2.48
CA ASN A 91 -11.48 -4.65 -3.30
C ASN A 91 -10.54 -5.19 -4.37
N GLN A 92 -9.71 -4.36 -4.97
CA GLN A 92 -8.71 -4.78 -5.93
C GLN A 92 -7.76 -5.81 -5.32
N SER A 93 -7.28 -5.56 -4.10
CA SER A 93 -6.41 -6.50 -3.40
C SER A 93 -7.14 -7.79 -3.01
N LYS A 94 -8.41 -7.71 -2.60
CA LYS A 94 -9.22 -8.89 -2.31
C LYS A 94 -9.45 -9.74 -3.54
N GLN A 95 -9.69 -9.13 -4.70
CA GLN A 95 -9.86 -9.85 -5.95
C GLN A 95 -8.57 -10.57 -6.35
N GLN A 96 -7.41 -9.97 -6.12
CA GLN A 96 -6.13 -10.60 -6.38
C GLN A 96 -5.96 -11.86 -5.51
N LEU A 97 -6.35 -11.79 -4.23
CA LEU A 97 -6.33 -12.94 -3.34
C LEU A 97 -7.26 -14.06 -3.82
N ASP A 98 -8.48 -13.71 -4.25
CA ASP A 98 -9.47 -14.67 -4.71
C ASP A 98 -9.03 -15.37 -5.99
N SER A 99 -8.47 -14.64 -6.98
CA SER A 99 -8.01 -15.24 -8.22
C SER A 99 -6.85 -16.20 -8.03
N ASP A 100 -6.04 -16.02 -6.99
CA ASP A 100 -4.93 -16.91 -6.67
C ASP A 100 -5.36 -18.20 -5.96
N GLN A 101 -6.62 -18.28 -5.55
CA GLN A 101 -7.17 -19.45 -4.86
C GLN A 101 -7.79 -20.49 -5.80
N VAL A 102 -7.82 -20.23 -7.09
CA VAL A 102 -8.45 -21.13 -8.07
C VAL A 102 -7.55 -22.31 -8.43
#